data_dd9155d39dd3aab85387ecea4cbf02e9
#
_entry.id   dd9155d39dd3aab85387ecea4cbf02e9
#
_cell.length_a   1.000
_cell.length_b   1.000
_cell.length_c   1.000
_cell.angle_alpha   90.00
_cell.angle_beta   90.00
_cell.angle_gamma   90.00
#
_symmetry.space_group_name_H-M   'P 1'
#
loop_
_entity.id
_entity.type
_entity.pdbx_description
1 polymer ?
#
loop_
_entity_poly.entity_id
_entity_poly.type
_entity_poly.pdbx_seq_one_letter_code
_entity_poly.pdbx_strand_id
1 'polypeptide(L)'
;MPLFEHDDVAINYEVSGAGFPLLLIAPGGMNSSIDWWSRAALNPLAVYADDFRLIAMDQRNAGASTGPLDVDDPWGSYVDDQLRLLDHLDIDRCHVLGCCIGCSHALGLIQRAPQRFAAAVLQQPIGIIDDNRELFVSMWREWGQRLADRRGDIEPATIEAFGTR
;
A
#
# COMPACT_ATOMS: atom_id res chain seq x y z
N MET A 1 -10.01 -14.11 -1.84
CA MET A 1 -8.79 -13.78 -1.08
C MET A 1 -9.21 -13.51 0.36
N PRO A 2 -8.39 -13.81 1.36
CA PRO A 2 -8.72 -13.54 2.75
C PRO A 2 -8.76 -12.02 3.02
N LEU A 3 -9.58 -11.65 4.03
CA LEU A 3 -9.62 -10.30 4.58
C LEU A 3 -9.02 -10.32 5.98
N PHE A 4 -8.15 -9.36 6.26
CA PHE A 4 -7.71 -9.04 7.59
C PHE A 4 -8.48 -7.81 8.08
N GLU A 5 -9.22 -7.96 9.16
CA GLU A 5 -10.08 -6.91 9.71
C GLU A 5 -9.51 -6.42 11.03
N HIS A 6 -9.44 -5.11 11.19
CA HIS A 6 -9.11 -4.44 12.45
C HIS A 6 -9.81 -3.09 12.52
N ASP A 7 -10.40 -2.79 13.66
CA ASP A 7 -11.23 -1.61 13.83
C ASP A 7 -12.26 -1.47 12.67
N ASP A 8 -12.31 -0.34 11.98
CA ASP A 8 -13.17 -0.11 10.81
C ASP A 8 -12.44 -0.35 9.46
N VAL A 9 -11.33 -1.08 9.47
CA VAL A 9 -10.50 -1.36 8.30
C VAL A 9 -10.58 -2.83 7.93
N ALA A 10 -10.76 -3.11 6.64
CA ALA A 10 -10.65 -4.44 6.06
C ALA A 10 -9.59 -4.44 4.94
N ILE A 11 -8.55 -5.23 5.11
CA ILE A 11 -7.43 -5.35 4.19
C ILE A 11 -7.50 -6.69 3.45
N ASN A 12 -7.66 -6.62 2.15
CA ASN A 12 -7.54 -7.77 1.27
C ASN A 12 -6.07 -8.10 1.06
N TYR A 13 -5.72 -9.38 1.23
CA TYR A 13 -4.34 -9.83 1.07
C TYR A 13 -4.28 -11.24 0.48
N GLU A 14 -3.10 -11.62 0.04
CA GLU A 14 -2.77 -13.00 -0.32
C GLU A 14 -1.40 -13.39 0.21
N VAL A 15 -1.24 -14.67 0.50
CA VAL A 15 0.04 -15.27 0.89
C VAL A 15 0.29 -16.45 -0.03
N SER A 16 1.48 -16.50 -0.63
CA SER A 16 1.91 -17.61 -1.51
C SER A 16 3.38 -17.92 -1.31
N GLY A 17 3.81 -19.07 -1.82
CA GLY A 17 5.20 -19.50 -1.68
C GLY A 17 5.58 -19.91 -0.26
N ALA A 18 6.88 -20.17 -0.07
CA ALA A 18 7.45 -20.55 1.21
C ALA A 18 8.89 -20.00 1.34
N GLY A 19 9.38 -19.88 2.58
CA GLY A 19 10.72 -19.34 2.83
C GLY A 19 10.69 -18.06 3.66
N PHE A 20 11.74 -17.22 3.52
CA PHE A 20 11.78 -15.96 4.25
C PHE A 20 10.71 -15.00 3.75
N PRO A 21 9.97 -14.28 4.64
CA PRO A 21 8.87 -13.43 4.22
C PRO A 21 9.32 -12.24 3.37
N LEU A 22 8.55 -11.93 2.31
CA LEU A 22 8.71 -10.78 1.44
C LEU A 22 7.37 -10.06 1.30
N LEU A 23 7.27 -8.87 1.88
CA LEU A 23 6.11 -7.99 1.72
C LEU A 23 6.19 -7.27 0.37
N LEU A 24 5.14 -7.37 -0.42
CA LEU A 24 5.01 -6.76 -1.75
C LEU A 24 4.03 -5.60 -1.72
N ILE A 25 4.52 -4.39 -2.00
CA ILE A 25 3.69 -3.18 -2.08
C ILE A 25 3.63 -2.71 -3.53
N ALA A 26 2.46 -2.88 -4.12
CA ALA A 26 2.23 -2.72 -5.55
C ALA A 26 2.31 -1.25 -6.00
N PRO A 27 2.55 -1.00 -7.31
CA PRO A 27 2.34 0.31 -7.90
C PRO A 27 0.85 0.65 -7.97
N GLY A 28 0.51 1.81 -8.52
CA GLY A 28 -0.89 2.18 -8.80
C GLY A 28 -1.36 3.44 -8.11
N GLY A 29 -0.46 4.21 -7.51
CA GLY A 29 -0.81 5.40 -6.74
C GLY A 29 -1.73 5.02 -5.58
N MET A 30 -2.79 5.77 -5.36
CA MET A 30 -3.77 5.48 -4.31
C MET A 30 -4.67 4.26 -4.60
N ASN A 31 -4.55 3.66 -5.78
CA ASN A 31 -5.18 2.38 -6.14
C ASN A 31 -4.19 1.21 -6.09
N SER A 32 -3.11 1.32 -5.30
CA SER A 32 -2.12 0.27 -5.12
C SER A 32 -2.79 -1.02 -4.63
N SER A 33 -2.87 -2.00 -5.50
CA SER A 33 -3.56 -3.28 -5.27
C SER A 33 -2.80 -4.45 -5.89
N ILE A 34 -3.09 -5.65 -5.46
CA ILE A 34 -2.46 -6.90 -5.91
C ILE A 34 -2.55 -7.04 -7.42
N ASP A 35 -3.67 -6.65 -8.02
CA ASP A 35 -3.89 -6.73 -9.48
C ASP A 35 -2.85 -5.98 -10.31
N TRP A 36 -2.22 -4.95 -9.78
CA TRP A 36 -1.19 -4.20 -10.49
C TRP A 36 0.04 -5.04 -10.82
N TRP A 37 0.34 -6.07 -10.03
CA TRP A 37 1.47 -6.94 -10.30
C TRP A 37 1.32 -7.72 -11.60
N SER A 38 0.09 -8.06 -11.99
CA SER A 38 -0.18 -8.74 -13.26
C SER A 38 0.11 -7.87 -14.49
N ARG A 39 0.15 -6.54 -14.32
CA ARG A 39 0.38 -5.54 -15.36
C ARG A 39 1.80 -4.96 -15.33
N ALA A 40 2.54 -5.24 -14.27
CA ALA A 40 3.92 -4.77 -14.12
C ALA A 40 4.87 -5.55 -15.04
N ALA A 41 5.96 -4.91 -15.47
CA ALA A 41 7.00 -5.57 -16.26
C ALA A 41 7.64 -6.77 -15.53
N LEU A 42 7.69 -6.72 -14.20
CA LEU A 42 8.06 -7.82 -13.32
C LEU A 42 6.86 -8.12 -12.41
N ASN A 43 6.36 -9.35 -12.46
CA ASN A 43 5.37 -9.83 -11.51
C ASN A 43 6.08 -10.64 -10.40
N PRO A 44 6.31 -10.05 -9.22
CA PRO A 44 7.05 -10.71 -8.15
C PRO A 44 6.32 -11.94 -7.60
N LEU A 45 4.98 -11.99 -7.69
CA LEU A 45 4.16 -13.14 -7.29
C LEU A 45 4.44 -14.38 -8.12
N ALA A 46 4.80 -14.20 -9.39
CA ALA A 46 5.15 -15.29 -10.28
C ALA A 46 6.64 -15.66 -10.22
N VAL A 47 7.51 -14.65 -10.01
CA VAL A 47 8.97 -14.83 -10.15
C VAL A 47 9.60 -15.34 -8.86
N TYR A 48 9.07 -14.94 -7.68
CA TYR A 48 9.72 -15.20 -6.40
C TYR A 48 8.99 -16.22 -5.52
N ALA A 49 7.92 -16.87 -6.03
CA ALA A 49 7.12 -17.82 -5.25
C ALA A 49 7.87 -19.07 -4.80
N ASP A 50 8.92 -19.45 -5.51
CA ASP A 50 9.76 -20.61 -5.17
C ASP A 50 10.81 -20.28 -4.08
N ASP A 51 11.15 -19.00 -3.89
CA ASP A 51 12.24 -18.57 -3.02
C ASP A 51 11.74 -17.89 -1.72
N PHE A 52 10.54 -17.31 -1.72
CA PHE A 52 10.02 -16.49 -0.62
C PHE A 52 8.59 -16.84 -0.25
N ARG A 53 8.25 -16.65 1.04
CA ARG A 53 6.86 -16.51 1.48
C ARG A 53 6.41 -15.09 1.09
N LEU A 54 5.65 -14.98 0.03
CA LEU A 54 5.19 -13.70 -0.52
C LEU A 54 3.93 -13.25 0.20
N ILE A 55 3.90 -11.99 0.63
CA ILE A 55 2.74 -11.34 1.20
C ILE A 55 2.39 -10.14 0.31
N ALA A 56 1.25 -10.19 -0.36
CA ALA A 56 0.74 -9.08 -1.16
C ALA A 56 -0.57 -8.57 -0.57
N MET A 57 -0.82 -7.28 -0.68
CA MET A 57 -2.03 -6.66 -0.14
C MET A 57 -2.55 -5.56 -1.04
N ASP A 58 -3.85 -5.33 -0.96
CA ASP A 58 -4.45 -4.10 -1.44
C ASP A 58 -4.29 -3.03 -0.34
N GLN A 59 -3.79 -1.86 -0.70
CA GLN A 59 -3.74 -0.76 0.25
C GLN A 59 -5.16 -0.30 0.64
N ARG A 60 -5.32 0.31 1.81
CA ARG A 60 -6.60 0.86 2.27
C ARG A 60 -7.29 1.65 1.15
N ASN A 61 -8.56 1.37 0.90
CA ASN A 61 -9.39 1.97 -0.15
C ASN A 61 -8.94 1.69 -1.60
N ALA A 62 -8.04 0.73 -1.81
CA ALA A 62 -7.68 0.19 -3.12
C ALA A 62 -8.17 -1.26 -3.25
N GLY A 63 -8.35 -1.73 -4.50
CA GLY A 63 -8.81 -3.10 -4.75
C GLY A 63 -10.07 -3.46 -3.96
N ALA A 64 -9.99 -4.50 -3.14
CA ALA A 64 -11.06 -4.97 -2.27
C ALA A 64 -10.91 -4.48 -0.81
N SER A 65 -9.86 -3.71 -0.49
CA SER A 65 -9.65 -3.14 0.84
C SER A 65 -10.51 -1.90 1.08
N THR A 66 -10.97 -1.73 2.31
CA THR A 66 -11.78 -0.59 2.75
C THR A 66 -11.32 -0.07 4.10
N GLY A 67 -11.58 1.20 4.38
CA GLY A 67 -11.30 1.82 5.67
C GLY A 67 -11.61 3.31 5.68
N PRO A 68 -11.61 3.95 6.84
CA PRO A 68 -11.74 5.40 6.94
C PRO A 68 -10.55 6.11 6.30
N LEU A 69 -10.77 7.34 5.84
CA LEU A 69 -9.69 8.25 5.47
C LEU A 69 -9.20 8.98 6.73
N ASP A 70 -7.96 8.73 7.10
CA ASP A 70 -7.31 9.47 8.17
C ASP A 70 -6.72 10.75 7.59
N VAL A 71 -7.32 11.90 7.94
CA VAL A 71 -6.89 13.22 7.46
C VAL A 71 -5.78 13.82 8.30
N ASP A 72 -5.55 13.29 9.50
CA ASP A 72 -4.53 13.79 10.42
C ASP A 72 -3.17 13.13 10.17
N ASP A 73 -3.15 11.82 9.88
CA ASP A 73 -1.96 11.06 9.51
C ASP A 73 -2.24 10.09 8.34
N PRO A 74 -2.42 10.62 7.12
CA PRO A 74 -2.76 9.80 5.96
C PRO A 74 -1.74 8.69 5.66
N TRP A 75 -0.45 9.01 5.72
CA TRP A 75 0.63 8.06 5.45
C TRP A 75 0.83 7.07 6.59
N GLY A 76 0.69 7.52 7.85
CA GLY A 76 0.79 6.66 9.02
C GLY A 76 -0.27 5.59 9.05
N SER A 77 -1.49 5.90 8.63
CA SER A 77 -2.58 4.92 8.58
C SER A 77 -2.29 3.75 7.64
N TYR A 78 -1.66 3.99 6.49
CA TYR A 78 -1.22 2.92 5.59
C TYR A 78 -0.09 2.08 6.20
N VAL A 79 0.88 2.74 6.85
CA VAL A 79 1.99 2.05 7.54
C VAL A 79 1.46 1.16 8.65
N ASP A 80 0.50 1.64 9.41
CA ASP A 80 -0.12 0.89 10.51
C ASP A 80 -0.88 -0.35 9.99
N ASP A 81 -1.63 -0.23 8.89
CA ASP A 81 -2.30 -1.38 8.25
C ASP A 81 -1.29 -2.46 7.84
N GLN A 82 -0.19 -2.05 7.23
CA GLN A 82 0.87 -2.95 6.76
C GLN A 82 1.56 -3.66 7.93
N LEU A 83 1.88 -2.95 9.00
CA LEU A 83 2.48 -3.54 10.20
C LEU A 83 1.52 -4.48 10.90
N ARG A 84 0.23 -4.11 11.06
CA ARG A 84 -0.79 -4.96 11.67
C ARG A 84 -1.05 -6.22 10.84
N LEU A 85 -0.99 -6.14 9.50
CA LEU A 85 -1.07 -7.34 8.65
C LEU A 85 0.12 -8.27 8.89
N LEU A 86 1.35 -7.76 9.01
CA LEU A 86 2.52 -8.57 9.35
C LEU A 86 2.35 -9.23 10.74
N ASP A 87 1.83 -8.50 11.73
CA ASP A 87 1.57 -9.03 13.06
C ASP A 87 0.49 -10.12 13.03
N HIS A 88 -0.60 -9.92 12.26
CA HIS A 88 -1.65 -10.91 12.04
C HIS A 88 -1.12 -12.23 11.42
N LEU A 89 -0.07 -12.13 10.63
CA LEU A 89 0.56 -13.28 9.95
C LEU A 89 1.71 -13.91 10.74
N ASP A 90 1.93 -13.45 11.99
CA ASP A 90 3.04 -13.85 12.85
C ASP A 90 4.42 -13.65 12.19
N ILE A 91 4.60 -12.50 11.50
CA ILE A 91 5.83 -12.16 10.80
C ILE A 91 6.58 -11.08 11.57
N ASP A 92 7.55 -11.44 12.37
CA ASP A 92 8.40 -10.51 13.13
C ASP A 92 9.37 -9.73 12.24
N ARG A 93 9.87 -10.36 11.17
CA ARG A 93 10.87 -9.77 10.27
C ARG A 93 10.68 -10.26 8.84
N CYS A 94 10.79 -9.33 7.88
CA CYS A 94 10.65 -9.64 6.45
C CYS A 94 11.58 -8.80 5.59
N HIS A 95 11.62 -9.10 4.29
CA HIS A 95 12.04 -8.14 3.27
C HIS A 95 10.82 -7.33 2.81
N VAL A 96 11.05 -6.16 2.20
CA VAL A 96 10.00 -5.38 1.55
C VAL A 96 10.41 -5.02 0.12
N LEU A 97 9.49 -5.21 -0.83
CA LEU A 97 9.62 -4.73 -2.19
C LEU A 97 8.49 -3.74 -2.47
N GLY A 98 8.83 -2.50 -2.72
CA GLY A 98 7.90 -1.46 -3.13
C GLY A 98 8.14 -1.02 -4.56
N CYS A 99 7.06 -0.87 -5.34
CA CYS A 99 7.12 -0.35 -6.70
C CYS A 99 6.32 0.96 -6.82
N CYS A 100 6.90 1.98 -7.45
CA CYS A 100 6.28 3.30 -7.64
C CYS A 100 5.88 3.90 -6.28
N ILE A 101 4.58 4.13 -6.02
CA ILE A 101 4.07 4.58 -4.71
C ILE A 101 4.42 3.60 -3.59
N GLY A 102 4.54 2.32 -3.88
CA GLY A 102 4.98 1.29 -2.93
C GLY A 102 6.35 1.57 -2.33
N CYS A 103 7.21 2.32 -3.03
CA CYS A 103 8.48 2.77 -2.46
C CYS A 103 8.28 3.74 -1.29
N SER A 104 7.32 4.66 -1.40
CA SER A 104 7.00 5.61 -0.31
C SER A 104 6.45 4.88 0.91
N HIS A 105 5.57 3.90 0.71
CA HIS A 105 5.08 3.05 1.79
C HIS A 105 6.21 2.23 2.43
N ALA A 106 7.09 1.62 1.62
CA ALA A 106 8.24 0.86 2.14
C ALA A 106 9.19 1.75 2.97
N LEU A 107 9.42 2.98 2.55
CA LEU A 107 10.22 3.95 3.31
C LEU A 107 9.54 4.32 4.63
N GLY A 108 8.22 4.55 4.62
CA GLY A 108 7.44 4.80 5.84
C GLY A 108 7.53 3.63 6.84
N LEU A 109 7.44 2.38 6.35
CA LEU A 109 7.62 1.17 7.15
C LEU A 109 9.01 1.11 7.79
N ILE A 110 10.08 1.36 7.01
CA ILE A 110 11.46 1.35 7.50
C ILE A 110 11.68 2.46 8.50
N GLN A 111 11.10 3.63 8.29
CA GLN A 111 11.19 4.74 9.24
C GLN A 111 10.48 4.41 10.57
N ARG A 112 9.29 3.79 10.52
CA ARG A 112 8.48 3.46 11.69
C ARG A 112 9.04 2.28 12.50
N ALA A 113 9.52 1.23 11.81
CA ALA A 113 9.92 -0.04 12.41
C ALA A 113 11.15 -0.67 11.71
N PRO A 114 12.32 0.00 11.73
CA PRO A 114 13.50 -0.43 10.96
C PRO A 114 13.96 -1.85 11.29
N GLN A 115 13.75 -2.31 12.52
CA GLN A 115 14.12 -3.66 12.97
C GLN A 115 13.30 -4.78 12.32
N ARG A 116 12.10 -4.45 11.78
CA ARG A 116 11.19 -5.41 11.11
C ARG A 116 11.65 -5.75 9.70
N PHE A 117 12.56 -4.97 9.10
CA PHE A 117 12.93 -5.11 7.69
C PHE A 117 14.40 -5.48 7.53
N ALA A 118 14.66 -6.69 6.98
CA ALA A 118 16.00 -7.19 6.77
C ALA A 118 16.66 -6.58 5.52
N ALA A 119 15.86 -6.31 4.49
CA ALA A 119 16.28 -5.63 3.27
C ALA A 119 15.06 -4.97 2.60
N ALA A 120 15.32 -3.98 1.73
CA ALA A 120 14.31 -3.31 0.94
C ALA A 120 14.74 -3.19 -0.52
N VAL A 121 13.80 -3.43 -1.43
CA VAL A 121 13.93 -3.12 -2.85
C VAL A 121 12.94 -2.02 -3.19
N LEU A 122 13.45 -0.90 -3.70
CA LEU A 122 12.67 0.26 -4.11
C LEU A 122 12.73 0.35 -5.64
N GLN A 123 11.71 -0.13 -6.31
CA GLN A 123 11.64 -0.17 -7.76
C GLN A 123 10.90 1.06 -8.29
N GLN A 124 11.58 1.89 -9.09
CA GLN A 124 11.04 3.09 -9.71
C GLN A 124 10.39 4.04 -8.67
N PRO A 125 11.15 4.48 -7.67
CA PRO A 125 10.62 5.39 -6.66
C PRO A 125 10.11 6.68 -7.32
N ILE A 126 8.97 7.15 -6.84
CA ILE A 126 8.39 8.42 -7.23
C ILE A 126 8.57 9.44 -6.11
N GLY A 127 8.66 10.70 -6.47
CA GLY A 127 8.72 11.81 -5.52
C GLY A 127 8.05 13.05 -6.10
N ILE A 128 7.59 13.92 -5.22
CA ILE A 128 7.02 15.21 -5.60
C ILE A 128 8.16 16.24 -5.65
N ILE A 129 8.28 16.87 -6.80
CA ILE A 129 9.13 18.05 -7.02
C ILE A 129 8.26 19.19 -7.54
N ASP A 130 8.76 20.42 -7.55
CA ASP A 130 7.94 21.57 -7.94
C ASP A 130 7.35 21.43 -9.35
N ASP A 131 8.13 20.87 -10.29
CA ASP A 131 7.70 20.70 -11.69
C ASP A 131 6.56 19.71 -11.89
N ASN A 132 6.37 18.74 -10.97
CA ASN A 132 5.33 17.72 -11.10
C ASN A 132 4.22 17.82 -10.03
N ARG A 133 4.29 18.77 -9.12
CA ARG A 133 3.36 18.95 -8.02
C ARG A 133 1.90 19.04 -8.48
N GLU A 134 1.63 19.88 -9.48
CA GLU A 134 0.26 20.06 -10.01
C GLU A 134 -0.30 18.76 -10.60
N LEU A 135 0.54 17.98 -11.28
CA LEU A 135 0.16 16.69 -11.82
C LEU A 135 -0.25 15.74 -10.68
N PHE A 136 0.55 15.62 -9.62
CA PHE A 136 0.22 14.76 -8.49
C PHE A 136 -1.05 15.21 -7.77
N VAL A 137 -1.23 16.50 -7.56
CA VAL A 137 -2.46 17.05 -6.96
C VAL A 137 -3.69 16.73 -7.80
N SER A 138 -3.60 16.86 -9.14
CA SER A 138 -4.73 16.54 -10.03
C SER A 138 -5.07 15.04 -10.02
N MET A 139 -4.06 14.17 -10.08
CA MET A 139 -4.24 12.71 -9.97
C MET A 139 -4.87 12.30 -8.64
N TRP A 140 -4.44 12.95 -7.57
CA TRP A 140 -4.98 12.75 -6.24
C TRP A 140 -6.46 13.13 -6.13
N ARG A 141 -6.83 14.32 -6.62
CA ARG A 141 -8.22 14.78 -6.64
C ARG A 141 -9.13 13.85 -7.47
N GLU A 142 -8.64 13.41 -8.63
CA GLU A 142 -9.36 12.47 -9.48
C GLU A 142 -9.57 11.12 -8.78
N TRP A 143 -8.55 10.60 -8.07
CA TRP A 143 -8.70 9.40 -7.27
C TRP A 143 -9.73 9.59 -6.16
N GLY A 144 -9.65 10.69 -5.41
CA GLY A 144 -10.57 11.01 -4.32
C GLY A 144 -12.02 11.10 -4.78
N GLN A 145 -12.26 11.73 -5.93
CA GLN A 145 -13.60 11.80 -6.52
C GLN A 145 -14.12 10.40 -6.87
N ARG A 146 -13.30 9.57 -7.51
CA ARG A 146 -13.69 8.18 -7.82
C ARG A 146 -13.96 7.35 -6.56
N LEU A 147 -13.21 7.58 -5.49
CA LEU A 147 -13.44 6.92 -4.22
C LEU A 147 -14.78 7.35 -3.60
N ALA A 148 -15.07 8.65 -3.59
CA ALA A 148 -16.34 9.19 -3.09
C ALA A 148 -17.54 8.64 -3.89
N ASP A 149 -17.43 8.64 -5.22
CA ASP A 149 -18.49 8.11 -6.11
C ASP A 149 -18.75 6.62 -5.84
N ARG A 150 -17.71 5.84 -5.54
CA ARG A 150 -17.83 4.41 -5.26
C ARG A 150 -18.41 4.11 -3.88
N ARG A 151 -18.01 4.87 -2.89
CA ARG A 151 -18.42 4.64 -1.49
C ARG A 151 -19.70 5.36 -1.11
N GLY A 152 -19.86 6.62 -1.55
CA GLY A 152 -21.04 7.44 -1.24
C GLY A 152 -21.14 7.94 0.21
N ASP A 153 -20.18 7.56 1.07
CA ASP A 153 -20.11 7.92 2.51
C ASP A 153 -18.95 8.88 2.82
N ILE A 154 -18.19 9.31 1.80
CA ILE A 154 -17.03 10.19 1.96
C ILE A 154 -17.39 11.61 1.51
N GLU A 155 -17.30 12.54 2.43
CA GLU A 155 -17.54 13.95 2.14
C GLU A 155 -16.40 14.55 1.28
N PRO A 156 -16.71 15.40 0.29
CA PRO A 156 -15.70 16.05 -0.56
C PRO A 156 -14.62 16.82 0.24
N ALA A 157 -15.00 17.44 1.35
CA ALA A 157 -14.05 18.13 2.23
C ALA A 157 -13.00 17.19 2.85
N THR A 158 -13.38 15.94 3.13
CA THR A 158 -12.45 14.91 3.63
C THR A 158 -11.39 14.56 2.59
N ILE A 159 -11.80 14.47 1.31
CA ILE A 159 -10.88 14.20 0.20
C ILE A 159 -9.88 15.34 0.04
N GLU A 160 -10.35 16.58 0.08
CA GLU A 160 -9.48 17.77 -0.04
C GLU A 160 -8.48 17.83 1.13
N ALA A 161 -8.94 17.62 2.36
CA ALA A 161 -8.08 17.60 3.56
C ALA A 161 -7.02 16.51 3.50
N PHE A 162 -7.39 15.31 3.06
CA PHE A 162 -6.47 14.18 2.89
C PHE A 162 -5.41 14.44 1.83
N GLY A 163 -5.75 15.10 0.72
CA GLY A 163 -4.85 15.38 -0.41
C GLY A 163 -3.88 16.56 -0.20
N THR A 164 -4.00 17.30 0.89
CA THR A 164 -3.13 18.45 1.19
C THR A 164 -2.06 18.15 2.23
N ARG A 165 -2.01 16.95 2.78
CA ARG A 165 -1.06 16.45 3.78
C ARG A 165 -0.01 15.56 3.12
#